data_edb1d549948478f7845787ffaf7b74c0
#
_entry.id   edb1d549948478f7845787ffaf7b74c0
#
_cell.length_a   1.000
_cell.length_b   1.000
_cell.length_c   1.000
_cell.angle_alpha   90.00
_cell.angle_beta   90.00
_cell.angle_gamma   90.00
#
_symmetry.space_group_name_H-M   'P 1'
#
loop_
_entity.id
_entity.type
_entity.pdbx_description
1 polymer ?
#
loop_
_entity_poly.entity_id
_entity_poly.type
_entity_poly.pdbx_seq_one_letter_code
_entity_poly.pdbx_strand_id
1 'polypeptide(L)'
;MLELSFSTYDEQYAFLEEMYLDLMKFTFKHLKYKCDAVISVSIVDNDTIHQINRDYRNVDRETDVISFAFMDGDASRETKLHSKGMVDLGEIYISLPKAISQAKEYGHSLERELDFLFVHGLLHLCGYDHMAEEDEKKMFSLQEEILNAKGITR
;
A
#
# COMPACT_ATOMS: atom_id res chain seq x y z
N MET A 1 0.06 -7.48 -17.25
CA MET A 1 1.27 -7.74 -16.44
C MET A 1 1.36 -6.75 -15.29
N LEU A 2 1.63 -7.24 -14.10
CA LEU A 2 1.79 -6.40 -12.92
C LEU A 2 3.26 -6.41 -12.49
N GLU A 3 3.83 -5.24 -12.30
CA GLU A 3 5.22 -5.08 -11.92
C GLU A 3 5.33 -4.27 -10.63
N LEU A 4 6.26 -4.68 -9.78
CA LEU A 4 6.51 -4.03 -8.50
C LEU A 4 8.01 -3.78 -8.38
N SER A 5 8.39 -2.51 -8.24
CA SER A 5 9.76 -2.12 -7.96
C SER A 5 9.90 -2.00 -6.45
N PHE A 6 10.82 -2.75 -5.86
CA PHE A 6 10.94 -2.84 -4.41
C PHE A 6 12.33 -2.42 -3.95
N SER A 7 12.38 -1.65 -2.87
CA SER A 7 13.64 -1.33 -2.20
C SER A 7 13.46 -1.39 -0.68
N THR A 8 14.54 -1.74 0.01
CA THR A 8 14.57 -1.76 1.46
C THR A 8 15.96 -1.40 1.97
N TYR A 9 16.02 -0.63 3.06
CA TYR A 9 17.30 -0.33 3.70
C TYR A 9 17.79 -1.47 4.61
N ASP A 10 16.95 -2.48 4.84
CA ASP A 10 17.27 -3.64 5.67
C ASP A 10 17.02 -4.92 4.87
N GLU A 11 18.10 -5.60 4.50
CA GLU A 11 18.09 -6.79 3.66
C GLU A 11 17.28 -7.97 4.26
N GLN A 12 17.07 -7.98 5.56
CA GLN A 12 16.24 -9.02 6.20
C GLN A 12 14.81 -9.00 5.66
N TYR A 13 14.38 -7.89 5.09
CA TYR A 13 13.01 -7.71 4.59
C TYR A 13 12.91 -7.79 3.07
N ALA A 14 13.96 -8.26 2.39
CA ALA A 14 13.94 -8.43 0.93
C ALA A 14 12.85 -9.40 0.47
N PHE A 15 12.43 -10.34 1.33
CA PHE A 15 11.37 -11.30 1.02
C PHE A 15 10.01 -10.64 0.75
N LEU A 16 9.83 -9.40 1.20
CA LEU A 16 8.57 -8.67 0.99
C LEU A 16 8.30 -8.37 -0.48
N GLU A 17 9.32 -8.30 -1.31
CA GLU A 17 9.13 -8.04 -2.74
C GLU A 17 8.19 -9.06 -3.37
N GLU A 18 8.46 -10.33 -3.16
CA GLU A 18 7.63 -11.42 -3.71
C GLU A 18 6.25 -11.44 -3.07
N MET A 19 6.19 -11.26 -1.76
CA MET A 19 4.94 -11.23 -1.02
C MET A 19 4.03 -10.08 -1.49
N TYR A 20 4.60 -8.90 -1.68
CA TYR A 20 3.84 -7.73 -2.11
C TYR A 20 3.37 -7.84 -3.56
N LEU A 21 4.21 -8.42 -4.43
CA LEU A 21 3.77 -8.68 -5.80
C LEU A 21 2.58 -9.64 -5.83
N ASP A 22 2.63 -10.68 -5.00
CA ASP A 22 1.53 -11.64 -4.87
C ASP A 22 0.25 -10.97 -4.36
N LEU A 23 0.37 -10.12 -3.34
CA LEU A 23 -0.76 -9.35 -2.81
C LEU A 23 -1.34 -8.39 -3.87
N MET A 24 -0.48 -7.76 -4.66
CA MET A 24 -0.93 -6.88 -5.74
C MET A 24 -1.73 -7.66 -6.78
N LYS A 25 -1.21 -8.81 -7.20
CA LYS A 25 -1.90 -9.68 -8.17
C LYS A 25 -3.26 -10.14 -7.63
N PHE A 26 -3.30 -10.56 -6.38
CA PHE A 26 -4.54 -10.99 -5.74
C PHE A 26 -5.55 -9.84 -5.66
N THR A 27 -5.11 -8.66 -5.25
CA THR A 27 -5.97 -7.48 -5.14
C THR A 27 -6.57 -7.11 -6.50
N PHE A 28 -5.75 -7.09 -7.54
CA PHE A 28 -6.21 -6.76 -8.89
C PHE A 28 -7.24 -7.77 -9.39
N LYS A 29 -7.01 -9.05 -9.14
CA LYS A 29 -7.95 -10.09 -9.50
C LYS A 29 -9.26 -9.96 -8.72
N HIS A 30 -9.16 -9.70 -7.43
CA HIS A 30 -10.31 -9.54 -6.53
C HIS A 30 -11.19 -8.36 -6.96
N LEU A 31 -10.57 -7.24 -7.35
CA LEU A 31 -11.26 -6.04 -7.80
C LEU A 31 -11.60 -6.07 -9.29
N LYS A 32 -11.23 -7.14 -10.00
CA LYS A 32 -11.51 -7.33 -11.42
C LYS A 32 -10.90 -6.25 -12.31
N TYR A 33 -9.74 -5.72 -11.90
CA TYR A 33 -8.99 -4.79 -12.73
C TYR A 33 -8.34 -5.53 -13.92
N LYS A 34 -8.28 -4.86 -15.07
CA LYS A 34 -7.81 -5.46 -16.31
C LYS A 34 -6.53 -4.83 -16.86
N CYS A 35 -6.14 -3.69 -16.32
CA CYS A 35 -4.94 -3.00 -16.79
C CYS A 35 -3.68 -3.74 -16.38
N ASP A 36 -2.59 -3.46 -17.11
CA ASP A 36 -1.24 -3.73 -16.64
C ASP A 36 -0.86 -2.55 -15.74
N ALA A 37 -0.03 -2.81 -14.73
CA ALA A 37 0.29 -1.74 -13.78
C ALA A 37 1.69 -1.90 -13.22
N VAL A 38 2.28 -0.78 -12.86
CA VAL A 38 3.54 -0.72 -12.11
C VAL A 38 3.32 0.09 -10.84
N ILE A 39 3.99 -0.33 -9.76
CA ILE A 39 4.09 0.45 -8.52
C ILE A 39 5.51 0.39 -8.00
N SER A 40 5.87 1.34 -7.16
CA SER A 40 7.13 1.32 -6.42
C SER A 40 6.85 1.27 -4.93
N VAL A 41 7.56 0.40 -4.22
CA VAL A 41 7.42 0.25 -2.76
C VAL A 41 8.79 0.34 -2.13
N SER A 42 8.92 1.16 -1.10
CA SER A 42 10.17 1.32 -0.37
C SER A 42 9.93 1.14 1.13
N ILE A 43 10.75 0.27 1.73
CA ILE A 43 10.79 0.11 3.18
C ILE A 43 11.87 1.05 3.69
N VAL A 44 11.50 1.98 4.56
CA VAL A 44 12.36 3.08 5.00
C VAL A 44 12.39 3.19 6.52
N ASP A 45 13.34 3.99 7.04
CA ASP A 45 13.40 4.28 8.46
C ASP A 45 12.53 5.49 8.82
N ASN A 46 12.45 5.81 10.12
CA ASN A 46 11.64 6.91 10.61
C ASN A 46 12.13 8.28 10.12
N ASP A 47 13.43 8.49 10.06
CA ASP A 47 13.99 9.77 9.61
C ASP A 47 13.63 10.02 8.15
N THR A 48 13.73 9.00 7.32
CA THR A 48 13.41 9.10 5.90
C THR A 48 11.94 9.41 5.68
N ILE A 49 11.04 8.69 6.36
CA ILE A 49 9.61 8.90 6.17
C ILE A 49 9.15 10.25 6.76
N HIS A 50 9.79 10.68 7.84
CA HIS A 50 9.55 12.01 8.41
C HIS A 50 9.90 13.10 7.39
N GLN A 51 11.07 12.97 6.76
CA GLN A 51 11.53 13.91 5.75
C GLN A 51 10.59 13.96 4.54
N ILE A 52 10.15 12.80 4.06
CA ILE A 52 9.19 12.71 2.95
C ILE A 52 7.88 13.39 3.33
N ASN A 53 7.38 13.14 4.52
CA ASN A 53 6.12 13.71 5.00
C ASN A 53 6.21 15.23 5.09
N ARG A 54 7.32 15.75 5.61
CA ARG A 54 7.57 17.19 5.71
C ARG A 54 7.69 17.85 4.33
N ASP A 55 8.50 17.25 3.45
CA ASP A 55 8.86 17.89 2.17
C ASP A 55 7.72 17.83 1.15
N TYR A 56 6.91 16.77 1.15
CA TYR A 56 5.89 16.55 0.13
C TYR A 56 4.46 16.69 0.63
N ARG A 57 4.23 16.66 1.93
CA ARG A 57 2.88 16.76 2.51
C ARG A 57 2.74 17.88 3.52
N ASN A 58 3.80 18.62 3.81
CA ASN A 58 3.85 19.68 4.83
C ASN A 58 3.45 19.21 6.23
N VAL A 59 3.74 17.95 6.55
CA VAL A 59 3.46 17.37 7.87
C VAL A 59 4.80 17.02 8.52
N ASP A 60 5.18 17.78 9.54
CA ASP A 60 6.49 17.64 10.18
C ASP A 60 6.45 16.58 11.28
N ARG A 61 6.27 15.32 10.88
CA ARG A 61 6.27 14.18 11.81
C ARG A 61 6.45 12.87 11.07
N GLU A 62 6.77 11.82 11.81
CA GLU A 62 6.82 10.45 11.33
C GLU A 62 5.41 9.93 11.06
N THR A 63 5.31 8.91 10.22
CA THR A 63 4.07 8.18 9.97
C THR A 63 4.42 6.73 9.64
N ASP A 64 3.41 5.88 9.50
CA ASP A 64 3.60 4.46 9.19
C ASP A 64 3.69 4.19 7.69
N VAL A 65 2.86 4.83 6.89
CA VAL A 65 2.82 4.63 5.44
C VAL A 65 2.45 5.94 4.74
N ILE A 66 3.10 6.19 3.60
CA ILE A 66 2.76 7.30 2.71
C ILE A 66 2.56 6.71 1.32
N SER A 67 1.48 7.08 0.66
CA SER A 67 1.22 6.70 -0.72
C SER A 67 1.05 7.94 -1.59
N PHE A 68 1.69 7.91 -2.77
CA PHE A 68 1.54 8.97 -3.78
C PHE A 68 0.83 8.37 -4.98
N ALA A 69 -0.46 8.66 -5.12
CA ALA A 69 -1.31 8.15 -6.18
C ALA A 69 -1.16 9.01 -7.43
N PHE A 70 -0.56 8.45 -8.48
CA PHE A 70 -0.30 9.19 -9.72
C PHE A 70 -1.57 9.48 -10.51
N MET A 71 -2.65 8.75 -10.23
CA MET A 71 -3.97 9.02 -10.82
C MET A 71 -4.90 9.77 -9.87
N ASP A 72 -4.36 10.39 -8.82
CA ASP A 72 -5.18 11.16 -7.89
C ASP A 72 -5.85 12.31 -8.62
N GLY A 73 -7.17 12.43 -8.42
CA GLY A 73 -7.97 13.46 -9.12
C GLY A 73 -8.27 13.16 -10.58
N ASP A 74 -7.82 12.03 -11.13
CA ASP A 74 -8.11 11.63 -12.50
C ASP A 74 -9.51 11.02 -12.58
N ALA A 75 -10.43 11.74 -13.25
CA ALA A 75 -11.82 11.29 -13.40
C ALA A 75 -11.93 9.99 -14.21
N SER A 76 -10.91 9.65 -15.01
CA SER A 76 -10.90 8.43 -15.82
C SER A 76 -10.23 7.24 -15.13
N ARG A 77 -9.84 7.39 -13.85
CA ARG A 77 -9.11 6.35 -13.11
C ARG A 77 -9.81 4.99 -13.14
N GLU A 78 -11.11 4.93 -12.80
CA GLU A 78 -11.86 3.68 -12.81
C GLU A 78 -11.88 3.05 -14.19
N THR A 79 -12.09 3.84 -15.23
CA THR A 79 -12.09 3.35 -16.60
C THR A 79 -10.73 2.76 -16.96
N LYS A 80 -9.64 3.44 -16.59
CA LYS A 80 -8.27 2.97 -16.86
C LYS A 80 -7.97 1.66 -16.14
N LEU A 81 -8.39 1.52 -14.90
CA LEU A 81 -8.16 0.30 -14.12
C LEU A 81 -8.90 -0.91 -14.71
N HIS A 82 -10.06 -0.69 -15.33
CA HIS A 82 -10.86 -1.75 -15.92
C HIS A 82 -10.61 -1.94 -17.41
N SER A 83 -9.64 -1.26 -17.99
CA SER A 83 -9.31 -1.34 -19.42
C SER A 83 -7.91 -1.91 -19.61
N LYS A 84 -7.63 -2.43 -20.81
CA LYS A 84 -6.29 -2.85 -21.18
C LYS A 84 -5.40 -1.63 -21.32
N GLY A 85 -4.13 -1.78 -20.99
CA GLY A 85 -3.13 -0.72 -21.07
C GLY A 85 -2.29 -0.65 -19.81
N MET A 86 -1.16 0.04 -19.87
CA MET A 86 -0.24 0.17 -18.75
C MET A 86 -0.59 1.40 -17.92
N VAL A 87 -0.68 1.22 -16.60
CA VAL A 87 -0.94 2.30 -15.65
C VAL A 87 0.20 2.35 -14.64
N ASP A 88 0.76 3.54 -14.43
CA ASP A 88 1.68 3.78 -13.33
C ASP A 88 0.85 4.25 -12.13
N LEU A 89 0.69 3.38 -11.13
CA LEU A 89 -0.16 3.65 -9.98
C LEU A 89 0.47 4.61 -8.99
N GLY A 90 1.80 4.62 -8.88
CA GLY A 90 2.49 5.50 -7.97
C GLY A 90 3.47 4.82 -7.04
N GLU A 91 3.64 5.40 -5.86
CA GLU A 91 4.67 5.01 -4.91
C GLU A 91 4.10 4.83 -3.51
N ILE A 92 4.65 3.84 -2.78
CA ILE A 92 4.31 3.55 -1.39
C ILE A 92 5.60 3.53 -0.57
N TYR A 93 5.61 4.26 0.54
CA TYR A 93 6.73 4.26 1.50
C TYR A 93 6.20 3.75 2.84
N ILE A 94 6.86 2.73 3.40
CA ILE A 94 6.47 2.11 4.66
C ILE A 94 7.61 2.24 5.66
N SER A 95 7.30 2.77 6.85
CA SER A 95 8.27 2.86 7.94
C SER A 95 8.37 1.52 8.65
N LEU A 96 9.53 0.88 8.58
CA LEU A 96 9.79 -0.36 9.31
C LEU A 96 9.72 -0.16 10.83
N PRO A 97 10.35 0.87 11.42
CA PRO A 97 10.23 1.08 12.87
C PRO A 97 8.80 1.29 13.34
N LYS A 98 7.99 2.01 12.59
CA LYS A 98 6.57 2.20 12.93
C LYS A 98 5.79 0.89 12.81
N ALA A 99 6.06 0.08 11.79
CA ALA A 99 5.43 -1.22 11.64
C ALA A 99 5.75 -2.13 12.82
N ILE A 100 7.01 -2.16 13.27
CA ILE A 100 7.43 -2.95 14.44
C ILE A 100 6.68 -2.49 15.68
N SER A 101 6.63 -1.18 15.91
CA SER A 101 5.96 -0.59 17.08
C SER A 101 4.46 -0.89 17.08
N GLN A 102 3.80 -0.73 15.94
CA GLN A 102 2.36 -0.97 15.82
C GLN A 102 2.00 -2.45 15.94
N ALA A 103 2.83 -3.35 15.39
CA ALA A 103 2.61 -4.79 15.55
C ALA A 103 2.60 -5.19 17.02
N LYS A 104 3.53 -4.66 17.81
CA LYS A 104 3.58 -4.87 19.25
C LYS A 104 2.35 -4.30 19.95
N GLU A 105 2.00 -3.06 19.64
CA GLU A 105 0.88 -2.35 20.24
C GLU A 105 -0.44 -3.07 19.99
N TYR A 106 -0.65 -3.56 18.77
CA TYR A 106 -1.89 -4.20 18.36
C TYR A 106 -1.91 -5.70 18.61
N GLY A 107 -0.80 -6.28 19.06
CA GLY A 107 -0.72 -7.70 19.41
C GLY A 107 -0.78 -8.64 18.22
N HIS A 108 -0.23 -8.27 17.08
CA HIS A 108 -0.14 -9.17 15.94
C HIS A 108 1.28 -9.20 15.36
N SER A 109 1.53 -10.09 14.39
CA SER A 109 2.86 -10.28 13.82
C SER A 109 3.31 -9.07 13.03
N LEU A 110 4.63 -8.90 12.93
CA LEU A 110 5.21 -7.84 12.08
C LEU A 110 4.84 -8.05 10.62
N GLU A 111 4.82 -9.30 10.13
CA GLU A 111 4.42 -9.60 8.75
C GLU A 111 3.01 -9.15 8.48
N ARG A 112 2.07 -9.41 9.39
CA ARG A 112 0.69 -8.93 9.27
C ARG A 112 0.64 -7.41 9.16
N GLU A 113 1.39 -6.71 10.01
CA GLU A 113 1.40 -5.24 9.98
C GLU A 113 1.97 -4.71 8.66
N LEU A 114 3.09 -5.28 8.20
CA LEU A 114 3.70 -4.89 6.93
C LEU A 114 2.76 -5.13 5.75
N ASP A 115 2.07 -6.26 5.75
CA ASP A 115 1.10 -6.58 4.70
C ASP A 115 -0.12 -5.66 4.75
N PHE A 116 -0.60 -5.35 5.95
CA PHE A 116 -1.70 -4.42 6.16
C PHE A 116 -1.35 -3.03 5.60
N LEU A 117 -0.16 -2.53 5.92
CA LEU A 117 0.27 -1.20 5.45
C LEU A 117 0.43 -1.17 3.92
N PHE A 118 0.92 -2.26 3.33
CA PHE A 118 1.03 -2.35 1.88
C PHE A 118 -0.34 -2.33 1.20
N VAL A 119 -1.27 -3.18 1.66
CA VAL A 119 -2.62 -3.24 1.09
C VAL A 119 -3.34 -1.90 1.24
N HIS A 120 -3.18 -1.26 2.41
CA HIS A 120 -3.73 0.08 2.65
C HIS A 120 -3.21 1.09 1.62
N GLY A 121 -1.89 1.13 1.42
CA GLY A 121 -1.28 2.02 0.43
C GLY A 121 -1.72 1.70 -1.00
N LEU A 122 -1.77 0.41 -1.34
CA LEU A 122 -2.21 -0.03 -2.67
C LEU A 122 -3.63 0.41 -2.97
N LEU A 123 -4.55 0.26 -2.03
CA LEU A 123 -5.94 0.68 -2.21
C LEU A 123 -6.04 2.20 -2.38
N HIS A 124 -5.22 2.97 -1.67
CA HIS A 124 -5.14 4.42 -1.91
C HIS A 124 -4.70 4.73 -3.35
N LEU A 125 -3.71 4.01 -3.87
CA LEU A 125 -3.27 4.21 -5.25
C LEU A 125 -4.39 3.90 -6.24
N CYS A 126 -5.28 2.98 -5.90
CA CYS A 126 -6.43 2.60 -6.72
C CYS A 126 -7.64 3.52 -6.53
N GLY A 127 -7.55 4.49 -5.63
CA GLY A 127 -8.58 5.50 -5.47
C GLY A 127 -9.47 5.36 -4.25
N TYR A 128 -9.26 4.36 -3.42
CA TYR A 128 -9.98 4.26 -2.15
C TYR A 128 -9.42 5.28 -1.18
N ASP A 129 -10.27 5.88 -0.36
CA ASP A 129 -9.82 6.80 0.68
C ASP A 129 -10.64 6.58 1.96
N HIS A 130 -10.27 7.30 3.02
CA HIS A 130 -10.94 7.20 4.31
C HIS A 130 -11.34 8.59 4.85
N MET A 131 -11.55 9.55 3.96
CA MET A 131 -11.93 10.92 4.34
C MET A 131 -13.36 11.01 4.84
N ALA A 132 -14.28 10.25 4.23
CA ALA A 132 -15.66 10.14 4.68
C ALA A 132 -15.85 8.82 5.43
N GLU A 133 -16.75 8.80 6.41
CA GLU A 133 -17.02 7.61 7.23
C GLU A 133 -17.40 6.38 6.40
N GLU A 134 -18.24 6.57 5.39
CA GLU A 134 -18.65 5.47 4.49
C GLU A 134 -17.48 4.93 3.68
N ASP A 135 -16.62 5.82 3.19
CA ASP A 135 -15.43 5.45 2.42
C ASP A 135 -14.42 4.73 3.31
N GLU A 136 -14.26 5.17 4.55
CA GLU A 136 -13.41 4.51 5.53
C GLU A 136 -13.86 3.08 5.79
N LYS A 137 -15.16 2.86 6.00
CA LYS A 137 -15.72 1.53 6.22
C LYS A 137 -15.50 0.62 5.02
N LYS A 138 -15.73 1.12 3.82
CA LYS A 138 -15.50 0.37 2.58
C LYS A 138 -14.03 -0.05 2.47
N MET A 139 -13.13 0.88 2.71
CA MET A 139 -11.70 0.62 2.59
C MET A 139 -11.23 -0.42 3.61
N PHE A 140 -11.61 -0.27 4.86
CA PHE A 140 -11.21 -1.22 5.91
C PHE A 140 -11.83 -2.59 5.71
N SER A 141 -13.09 -2.68 5.29
CA SER A 141 -13.73 -3.95 4.96
C SER A 141 -13.00 -4.67 3.84
N LEU A 142 -12.61 -3.93 2.81
CA LEU A 142 -11.90 -4.49 1.67
C LEU A 142 -10.50 -4.96 2.07
N GLN A 143 -9.79 -4.19 2.91
CA GLN A 143 -8.49 -4.59 3.44
C GLN A 143 -8.56 -5.92 4.19
N GLU A 144 -9.53 -6.05 5.10
CA GLU A 144 -9.73 -7.28 5.87
C GLU A 144 -10.11 -8.45 4.96
N GLU A 145 -10.95 -8.20 3.98
CA GLU A 145 -11.35 -9.22 3.01
C GLU A 145 -10.16 -9.76 2.22
N ILE A 146 -9.30 -8.88 1.74
CA ILE A 146 -8.09 -9.26 0.99
C ILE A 146 -7.12 -10.02 1.88
N LEU A 147 -6.84 -9.50 3.06
CA LEU A 147 -5.89 -10.14 3.99
C LEU A 147 -6.39 -11.50 4.45
N ASN A 148 -7.67 -11.60 4.80
CA ASN A 148 -8.26 -12.88 5.24
C ASN A 148 -8.26 -13.90 4.12
N ALA A 149 -8.55 -13.51 2.89
CA ALA A 149 -8.53 -14.41 1.74
C ALA A 149 -7.14 -14.96 1.45
N LYS A 150 -6.09 -14.22 1.81
CA LYS A 150 -4.70 -14.66 1.68
C LYS A 150 -4.20 -15.38 2.94
N GLY A 151 -5.05 -15.57 3.94
CA GLY A 151 -4.67 -16.24 5.18
C GLY A 151 -3.85 -15.36 6.13
N ILE A 152 -3.84 -14.06 5.92
CA ILE A 152 -3.10 -13.11 6.76
C ILE A 152 -4.06 -12.56 7.81
N THR A 153 -4.11 -13.20 8.95
CA THR A 153 -5.03 -12.86 10.04
C THR A 153 -4.27 -12.38 11.27
N ARG A 154 -4.98 -11.75 12.16
CA ARG A 154 -4.43 -11.37 13.47
C ARG A 154 -4.18 -12.59 14.35
#